data_d96c5bfaf542c9dacacd8448e8736587
#
_entry.id   d96c5bfaf542c9dacacd8448e8736587
#
_cell.length_a   1.000
_cell.length_b   1.000
_cell.length_c   1.000
_cell.angle_alpha   90.00
_cell.angle_beta   90.00
_cell.angle_gamma   90.00
#
_symmetry.space_group_name_H-M   'P 1'
#
loop_
_entity.id
_entity.type
_entity.pdbx_description
1 polymer ?
#
loop_
_entity_poly.entity_id
_entity_poly.type
_entity_poly.pdbx_seq_one_letter_code
_entity_poly.pdbx_strand_id
1 'polypeptide(L)'
;MIDNHFTEIADLESLDRFVANLNGSAGVVFKHSDTCGISARAYTEMSKLELPIGIVVVQHARSVSDEVEKRWQVNHETPQVLIIKDGKSVWNASHFQVKADEVAAAAAKVDSEQ
;
A
#
# COMPACT_ATOMS: atom_id res chain seq x y z
N MET A 1 -3.18 2.27 17.04
CA MET A 1 -2.59 3.55 16.61
C MET A 1 -1.78 3.35 15.34
N ILE A 2 -1.97 4.21 14.36
CA ILE A 2 -1.24 4.13 13.09
C ILE A 2 0.12 4.80 13.26
N ASP A 3 1.17 4.13 12.77
CA ASP A 3 2.53 4.64 12.80
C ASP A 3 2.60 5.97 12.04
N ASN A 4 3.31 6.95 12.58
CA ASN A 4 3.49 8.27 11.93
C ASN A 4 4.17 8.17 10.57
N HIS A 5 4.83 7.06 10.32
CA HIS A 5 5.48 6.78 9.05
C HIS A 5 4.46 6.59 7.92
N PHE A 6 3.22 6.24 8.27
CA PHE A 6 2.16 5.96 7.30
C PHE A 6 1.23 7.15 7.15
N THR A 7 0.70 7.32 5.93
CA THR A 7 -0.38 8.26 5.66
C THR A 7 -1.69 7.46 5.70
N GLU A 8 -2.59 7.83 6.59
CA GLU A 8 -3.88 7.13 6.67
C GLU A 8 -4.76 7.53 5.49
N ILE A 9 -5.28 6.52 4.78
CA ILE A 9 -6.22 6.73 3.68
C ILE A 9 -7.59 6.24 4.15
N ALA A 10 -8.45 7.20 4.51
CA ALA A 10 -9.75 6.91 5.11
C ALA A 10 -10.92 7.08 4.12
N ASP A 11 -10.69 7.77 3.00
CA ASP A 11 -11.73 8.04 1.99
C ASP A 11 -11.10 8.14 0.60
N LEU A 12 -11.95 8.27 -0.42
CA LEU A 12 -11.47 8.33 -1.80
C LEU A 12 -10.67 9.58 -2.08
N GLU A 13 -11.01 10.69 -1.43
CA GLU A 13 -10.27 11.93 -1.60
C GLU A 13 -8.83 11.78 -1.09
N SER A 14 -8.64 11.17 0.08
CA SER A 14 -7.29 10.96 0.61
C SER A 14 -6.50 9.95 -0.23
N LEU A 15 -7.17 8.97 -0.84
CA LEU A 15 -6.52 8.06 -1.78
C LEU A 15 -6.00 8.82 -2.99
N ASP A 16 -6.83 9.65 -3.59
CA ASP A 16 -6.44 10.44 -4.76
C ASP A 16 -5.29 11.40 -4.42
N ARG A 17 -5.35 12.01 -3.25
CA ARG A 17 -4.31 12.93 -2.78
C ARG A 17 -2.98 12.20 -2.57
N PHE A 18 -3.04 11.03 -1.98
CA PHE A 18 -1.84 10.20 -1.77
C PHE A 18 -1.17 9.89 -3.11
N VAL A 19 -1.95 9.42 -4.08
CA VAL A 19 -1.42 9.05 -5.40
C VAL A 19 -0.84 10.28 -6.11
N ALA A 20 -1.54 11.43 -6.05
CA ALA A 20 -1.08 12.66 -6.69
C ALA A 20 0.24 13.15 -6.09
N ASN A 21 0.40 13.00 -4.78
CA ASN A 21 1.58 13.49 -4.07
C ASN A 21 2.83 12.65 -4.33
N LEU A 22 2.72 11.52 -5.00
CA LEU A 22 3.88 10.72 -5.35
C LEU A 22 4.75 11.37 -6.43
N ASN A 23 4.15 12.20 -7.27
CA ASN A 23 4.87 13.01 -8.26
C ASN A 23 5.85 12.20 -9.12
N GLY A 24 5.40 11.04 -9.60
CA GLY A 24 6.22 10.20 -10.46
C GLY A 24 7.16 9.25 -9.72
N SER A 25 7.22 9.33 -8.40
CA SER A 25 7.98 8.36 -7.58
C SER A 25 7.09 7.21 -7.19
N ALA A 26 7.70 6.07 -6.86
CA ALA A 26 6.96 4.91 -6.37
C ALA A 26 6.49 5.14 -4.94
N GLY A 27 5.27 4.71 -4.66
CA GLY A 27 4.72 4.68 -3.30
C GLY A 27 3.97 3.39 -3.08
N VAL A 28 3.58 3.11 -1.85
CA VAL A 28 2.93 1.86 -1.47
C VAL A 28 1.53 2.15 -0.95
N VAL A 29 0.54 1.41 -1.46
CA VAL A 29 -0.79 1.34 -0.85
C VAL A 29 -0.83 0.02 -0.09
N PHE A 30 -1.03 0.10 1.22
CA PHE A 30 -1.01 -1.05 2.12
C PHE A 30 -2.41 -1.27 2.70
N LYS A 31 -3.04 -2.39 2.31
CA LYS A 31 -4.35 -2.79 2.85
C LYS A 31 -4.11 -3.64 4.09
N HIS A 32 -4.57 -3.15 5.22
CA HIS A 32 -4.30 -3.71 6.54
C HIS A 32 -5.59 -4.06 7.27
N SER A 33 -5.58 -5.20 7.98
CA SER A 33 -6.69 -5.60 8.84
C SER A 33 -6.23 -5.54 10.30
N ASP A 34 -6.99 -4.82 11.14
CA ASP A 34 -6.68 -4.68 12.57
C ASP A 34 -6.79 -5.99 13.34
N THR A 35 -7.50 -6.97 12.81
CA THR A 35 -7.85 -8.18 13.54
C THR A 35 -7.12 -9.43 13.02
N CYS A 36 -6.20 -9.27 12.10
CA CYS A 36 -5.50 -10.39 11.47
C CYS A 36 -4.03 -10.42 11.89
N GLY A 37 -3.58 -11.55 12.44
CA GLY A 37 -2.17 -11.70 12.86
C GLY A 37 -1.18 -11.60 11.71
N ILE A 38 -1.53 -12.11 10.53
CA ILE A 38 -0.69 -12.01 9.34
C ILE A 38 -0.55 -10.54 8.94
N SER A 39 -1.62 -9.77 9.08
CA SER A 39 -1.61 -8.35 8.76
C SER A 39 -0.77 -7.55 9.76
N ALA A 40 -0.76 -7.96 11.04
CA ALA A 40 0.10 -7.34 12.05
C ALA A 40 1.57 -7.54 11.69
N ARG A 41 1.94 -8.71 11.18
CA ARG A 41 3.29 -8.98 10.71
C ARG A 41 3.64 -8.09 9.51
N ALA A 42 2.71 -7.97 8.56
CA ALA A 42 2.90 -7.11 7.40
C ALA A 42 3.06 -5.65 7.82
N TYR A 43 2.32 -5.20 8.84
CA TYR A 43 2.44 -3.85 9.39
C TYR A 43 3.87 -3.61 9.88
N THR A 44 4.43 -4.56 10.62
CA THR A 44 5.81 -4.46 11.12
C THR A 44 6.79 -4.36 9.94
N GLU A 45 6.58 -5.17 8.91
CA GLU A 45 7.43 -5.14 7.72
C GLU A 45 7.35 -3.78 7.03
N MET A 46 6.14 -3.27 6.83
CA MET A 46 5.96 -1.99 6.14
C MET A 46 6.54 -0.82 6.93
N SER A 47 6.54 -0.90 8.27
CA SER A 47 7.11 0.17 9.09
C SER A 47 8.63 0.30 8.95
N LYS A 48 9.28 -0.68 8.35
CA LYS A 48 10.73 -0.63 8.07
C LYS A 48 11.08 0.10 6.79
N LEU A 49 10.10 0.39 5.94
CA LEU A 49 10.34 1.03 4.65
C LEU A 49 10.50 2.53 4.78
N GLU A 50 11.28 3.11 3.87
CA GLU A 50 11.44 4.56 3.78
C GLU A 50 10.75 5.12 2.54
N LEU A 51 9.71 4.43 2.08
CA LEU A 51 8.87 4.87 0.96
C LEU A 51 7.62 5.54 1.49
N PRO A 52 6.98 6.41 0.68
CA PRO A 52 5.64 6.88 1.04
C PRO A 52 4.69 5.68 1.09
N ILE A 53 3.98 5.54 2.21
CA ILE A 53 3.05 4.43 2.42
C ILE A 53 1.69 4.98 2.82
N GLY A 54 0.67 4.71 2.02
CA GLY A 54 -0.71 4.99 2.36
C GLY A 54 -1.33 3.73 2.93
N ILE A 55 -1.81 3.78 4.17
CA ILE A 55 -2.41 2.63 4.82
C ILE A 55 -3.93 2.71 4.74
N VAL A 56 -4.55 1.64 4.29
CA VAL A 56 -6.01 1.48 4.22
C VAL A 56 -6.38 0.42 5.25
N VAL A 57 -6.99 0.83 6.36
CA VAL A 57 -7.47 -0.10 7.38
C VAL A 57 -8.86 -0.57 6.91
N VAL A 58 -8.94 -1.81 6.46
CA VAL A 58 -10.13 -2.28 5.73
C VAL A 58 -11.41 -2.22 6.58
N GLN A 59 -11.33 -2.37 7.90
CA GLN A 59 -12.48 -2.25 8.77
C GLN A 59 -13.05 -0.84 8.83
N HIS A 60 -12.21 0.18 8.58
CA HIS A 60 -12.61 1.59 8.69
C HIS A 60 -12.79 2.27 7.34
N ALA A 61 -12.28 1.68 6.28
CA ALA A 61 -12.26 2.31 4.96
C ALA A 61 -12.60 1.30 3.86
N ARG A 62 -13.76 0.65 4.03
CA ARG A 62 -14.19 -0.39 3.08
C ARG A 62 -14.33 0.14 1.66
N SER A 63 -14.88 1.34 1.51
CA SER A 63 -15.04 1.93 0.17
C SER A 63 -13.71 2.17 -0.52
N VAL A 64 -12.68 2.53 0.24
CA VAL A 64 -11.33 2.70 -0.30
C VAL A 64 -10.77 1.35 -0.72
N SER A 65 -10.93 0.33 0.13
CA SER A 65 -10.46 -1.02 -0.19
C SER A 65 -11.10 -1.53 -1.49
N ASP A 66 -12.41 -1.30 -1.65
CA ASP A 66 -13.14 -1.68 -2.86
C ASP A 66 -12.63 -0.90 -4.07
N GLU A 67 -12.35 0.38 -3.90
CA GLU A 67 -11.83 1.22 -4.98
C GLU A 67 -10.43 0.78 -5.42
N VAL A 68 -9.59 0.38 -4.48
CA VAL A 68 -8.24 -0.12 -4.79
C VAL A 68 -8.33 -1.34 -5.70
N GLU A 69 -9.20 -2.28 -5.37
CA GLU A 69 -9.41 -3.47 -6.19
C GLU A 69 -9.91 -3.09 -7.59
N LYS A 70 -10.90 -2.22 -7.64
CA LYS A 70 -11.53 -1.81 -8.89
C LYS A 70 -10.57 -0.99 -9.76
N ARG A 71 -9.92 0.00 -9.16
CA ARG A 71 -9.07 0.96 -9.88
C ARG A 71 -7.87 0.28 -10.52
N TRP A 72 -7.25 -0.64 -9.79
CA TRP A 72 -6.00 -1.26 -10.22
C TRP A 72 -6.15 -2.73 -10.64
N GLN A 73 -7.37 -3.26 -10.58
CA GLN A 73 -7.70 -4.61 -11.02
C GLN A 73 -6.83 -5.68 -10.35
N VAL A 74 -6.63 -5.51 -9.05
CA VAL A 74 -5.88 -6.45 -8.20
C VAL A 74 -6.87 -7.03 -7.21
N ASN A 75 -7.08 -8.35 -7.25
CA ASN A 75 -8.05 -9.02 -6.38
C ASN A 75 -7.80 -8.67 -4.92
N HIS A 76 -8.90 -8.40 -4.21
CA HIS A 76 -8.81 -8.04 -2.80
C HIS A 76 -8.18 -9.16 -1.96
N GLU A 77 -7.16 -8.80 -1.19
CA GLU A 77 -6.53 -9.65 -0.19
C GLU A 77 -6.15 -8.77 1.00
N THR A 78 -5.97 -9.35 2.18
CA THR A 78 -5.43 -8.66 3.35
C THR A 78 -4.56 -9.61 4.16
N PRO A 79 -3.33 -9.19 4.51
CA PRO A 79 -2.68 -7.96 4.10
C PRO A 79 -2.30 -7.98 2.63
N GLN A 80 -2.28 -6.80 2.02
CA GLN A 80 -1.89 -6.68 0.62
C GLN A 80 -1.19 -5.34 0.42
N VAL A 81 -0.12 -5.34 -0.37
CA VAL A 81 0.58 -4.12 -0.75
C VAL A 81 0.61 -4.00 -2.26
N LEU A 82 0.44 -2.77 -2.75
CA LEU A 82 0.58 -2.45 -4.15
C LEU A 82 1.59 -1.33 -4.28
N ILE A 83 2.52 -1.47 -5.22
CA ILE A 83 3.42 -0.37 -5.56
C ILE A 83 2.75 0.43 -6.66
N ILE A 84 2.55 1.71 -6.39
CA ILE A 84 1.89 2.63 -7.31
C ILE A 84 2.93 3.58 -7.88
N LYS A 85 2.93 3.71 -9.19
CA LYS A 85 3.78 4.68 -9.87
C LYS A 85 3.02 5.22 -11.08
N ASP A 86 3.01 6.53 -11.22
CA ASP A 86 2.31 7.22 -12.32
C ASP A 86 0.83 6.81 -12.40
N GLY A 87 0.21 6.63 -11.24
CA GLY A 87 -1.21 6.27 -11.14
C GLY A 87 -1.53 4.82 -11.43
N LYS A 88 -0.52 3.97 -11.59
CA LYS A 88 -0.72 2.57 -11.96
C LYS A 88 -0.13 1.64 -10.90
N SER A 89 -0.75 0.47 -10.73
CA SER A 89 -0.19 -0.60 -9.91
C SER A 89 0.84 -1.35 -10.74
N VAL A 90 2.09 -1.31 -10.32
CA VAL A 90 3.20 -1.91 -11.07
C VAL A 90 3.74 -3.17 -10.42
N TRP A 91 3.31 -3.47 -9.20
CA TRP A 91 3.72 -4.67 -8.46
C TRP A 91 2.79 -4.84 -7.26
N ASN A 92 2.53 -6.08 -6.86
CA ASN A 92 1.75 -6.32 -5.65
C ASN A 92 2.19 -7.61 -4.98
N ALA A 93 1.88 -7.72 -3.69
CA ALA A 93 2.10 -8.93 -2.90
C ALA A 93 1.06 -9.00 -1.79
N SER A 94 0.77 -10.19 -1.29
CA SER A 94 -0.20 -10.36 -0.23
C SER A 94 0.24 -11.42 0.76
N HIS A 95 -0.40 -11.41 1.93
CA HIS A 95 -0.20 -12.39 3.01
C HIS A 95 1.28 -12.46 3.43
N PHE A 96 1.87 -13.64 3.47
CA PHE A 96 3.25 -13.83 3.92
C PHE A 96 4.29 -13.31 2.95
N GLN A 97 3.88 -12.90 1.75
CA GLN A 97 4.80 -12.33 0.76
C GLN A 97 5.04 -10.84 0.97
N VAL A 98 4.35 -10.22 1.93
CA VAL A 98 4.53 -8.80 2.25
C VAL A 98 5.78 -8.68 3.13
N LYS A 99 6.91 -8.41 2.51
CA LYS A 99 8.22 -8.32 3.18
C LYS A 99 8.92 -7.03 2.77
N ALA A 100 9.53 -6.35 3.75
CA ALA A 100 10.15 -5.05 3.53
C ALA A 100 11.22 -5.09 2.43
N ASP A 101 12.11 -6.08 2.46
CA ASP A 101 13.20 -6.16 1.50
C ASP A 101 12.68 -6.38 0.06
N GLU A 102 11.64 -7.20 -0.10
CA GLU A 102 11.07 -7.45 -1.42
C GLU A 102 10.33 -6.24 -1.96
N VAL A 103 9.58 -5.55 -1.11
CA VAL A 103 8.88 -4.33 -1.52
C VAL A 103 9.88 -3.24 -1.88
N ALA A 104 10.93 -3.06 -1.07
CA ALA A 104 11.95 -2.06 -1.33
C ALA A 104 12.68 -2.35 -2.66
N ALA A 105 13.01 -3.61 -2.91
CA ALA A 105 13.68 -4.00 -4.15
C ALA A 105 12.78 -3.77 -5.37
N ALA A 106 11.50 -4.11 -5.27
CA ALA A 106 10.55 -3.91 -6.36
C ALA A 106 10.36 -2.43 -6.66
N ALA A 107 10.25 -1.60 -5.61
CA ALA A 107 10.10 -0.15 -5.78
C ALA A 107 11.34 0.47 -6.42
N ALA A 108 12.52 0.05 -5.99
CA ALA A 108 13.78 0.56 -6.56
C ALA A 108 13.90 0.19 -8.04
N LYS A 109 13.51 -1.03 -8.40
CA LYS A 109 13.53 -1.48 -9.78
C LYS A 109 12.60 -0.64 -10.65
N VAL A 110 11.38 -0.38 -10.17
CA VAL A 110 10.40 0.41 -10.90
C VAL A 110 10.90 1.84 -11.10
N ASP A 111 11.50 2.45 -10.07
CA ASP A 111 12.01 3.80 -10.14
C ASP A 111 13.20 3.92 -11.09
N SER A 112 13.98 2.85 -11.28
CA SER A 112 15.12 2.88 -12.18
C SER A 112 14.77 2.60 -13.63
N GLU A 113 13.55 2.14 -13.91
CA GLU A 113 13.07 1.80 -15.26
C GLU A 113 12.37 2.99 -15.91
N GLN A 114 12.98 4.12 -15.94
CA GLN A 114 12.35 5.34 -16.50
C GLN A 114 12.54 5.46 -17.98
#